data_e63a33539b4f5f3a8a2641c5891de2bc
#
_entry.id   e63a33539b4f5f3a8a2641c5891de2bc
#
_cell.length_a   1.000
_cell.length_b   1.000
_cell.length_c   1.000
_cell.angle_alpha   90.00
_cell.angle_beta   90.00
_cell.angle_gamma   90.00
#
_symmetry.space_group_name_H-M   'P 1'
#
loop_
_entity.id
_entity.type
_entity.pdbx_description
1 polymer ?
#
loop_
_entity_poly.entity_id
_entity_poly.type
_entity_poly.pdbx_seq_one_letter_code
_entity_poly.pdbx_strand_id
1 'polypeptide(L)'
;MHRILWIVSAVALVVVMVGAMVVPDDPEEPPGDGCPPRDTRVTAPYAVTGYWVIPRADRCVTRSMVEGIRRIGGDTLITFGPRFAVGSDPDCVIDGRPCAEVPGTRIRHVYSYTTSEEFGKGMLRCPGLDRRVVVGERIFYRLSLAASCTDPEHDLVIVSTDGDGIGHLMTEASAYGVTVFPGLPAAPQREGKPWEPDLDHVDALNAFTARVLADYRQRFQAMTAFGGVYQSFELAMRARSDTDPIIALYAAQHEVVAAALPGRKIVVSPYIDGRRGRGFPPEQTEEGLADIASTRAGLPMAVAVQDGRGTGKVPVHGEQEDGAVVAPRLAPVVGQVTYEQGYYGSTREFMVAAARRVPDGVELWANVEGFEPTPVPGECGRVDPLPLRGRTTKARLDQQVMAVAPYSAKIISYGWEPFFTCQDRPGAPSLADGIAQGWQQPIIVNAYPKEMNGRPGVLVEGYNLRGGTLRFGEAAVAQEWHAGGRLESAWAPYTPSGPWTAITATNGAGHTSTSPYVMPG
;
A
#
# COMPACT_ATOMS: atom_id res chain seq x y z
N MET A 1 -34.39 78.11 53.98
CA MET A 1 -33.18 77.92 54.82
C MET A 1 -33.51 76.80 55.79
N HIS A 2 -32.77 75.82 55.81
CA HIS A 2 -32.48 74.72 56.71
C HIS A 2 -32.57 73.35 56.02
N ARG A 3 -31.36 72.84 55.86
CA ARG A 3 -31.11 71.46 55.39
C ARG A 3 -31.28 70.48 56.54
N ILE A 4 -32.00 69.40 56.35
CA ILE A 4 -31.98 68.25 57.27
C ILE A 4 -31.48 67.07 56.50
N LEU A 5 -30.33 66.57 56.94
CA LEU A 5 -29.74 65.28 56.48
C LEU A 5 -30.53 64.14 57.09
N TRP A 6 -30.87 63.18 56.26
CA TRP A 6 -31.33 61.85 56.70
C TRP A 6 -30.27 60.81 56.34
N ILE A 7 -29.71 60.20 57.36
CA ILE A 7 -28.81 59.02 57.28
C ILE A 7 -29.70 57.82 57.28
N VAL A 8 -29.67 57.04 56.23
CA VAL A 8 -30.36 55.71 56.12
C VAL A 8 -29.29 54.65 56.28
N SER A 9 -29.31 53.93 57.39
CA SER A 9 -28.50 52.74 57.66
C SER A 9 -29.02 51.55 56.84
N ALA A 10 -28.22 51.09 55.92
CA ALA A 10 -28.48 49.83 55.22
C ALA A 10 -27.91 48.66 56.04
N VAL A 11 -28.76 47.83 56.57
CA VAL A 11 -28.45 46.51 57.13
C VAL A 11 -28.27 45.54 55.97
N ALA A 12 -27.08 45.12 55.71
CA ALA A 12 -26.79 44.06 54.72
C ALA A 12 -27.07 42.67 55.31
N LEU A 13 -28.12 42.06 54.87
CA LEU A 13 -28.44 40.67 55.15
C LEU A 13 -27.58 39.78 54.23
N VAL A 14 -26.53 39.14 54.77
CA VAL A 14 -25.75 38.13 54.03
C VAL A 14 -26.52 36.81 54.10
N VAL A 15 -27.23 36.48 53.01
CA VAL A 15 -27.78 35.15 52.78
C VAL A 15 -26.67 34.28 52.19
N VAL A 16 -26.10 33.39 52.99
CA VAL A 16 -25.21 32.32 52.49
C VAL A 16 -26.08 31.28 51.79
N MET A 17 -26.18 31.38 50.47
CA MET A 17 -26.68 30.27 49.65
C MET A 17 -25.54 29.24 49.57
N VAL A 18 -25.68 28.13 50.26
CA VAL A 18 -24.95 26.89 49.96
C VAL A 18 -25.60 26.31 48.71
N GLY A 19 -25.13 26.75 47.55
CA GLY A 19 -25.41 26.08 46.29
C GLY A 19 -24.66 24.77 46.27
N ALA A 20 -25.37 23.64 46.37
CA ALA A 20 -24.83 22.37 45.97
C ALA A 20 -24.44 22.51 44.49
N MET A 21 -23.12 22.60 44.21
CA MET A 21 -22.61 22.38 42.85
C MET A 21 -22.96 20.93 42.51
N VAL A 22 -24.02 20.75 41.73
CA VAL A 22 -24.20 19.55 40.94
C VAL A 22 -23.05 19.57 39.93
N VAL A 23 -21.97 18.82 40.20
CA VAL A 23 -20.95 18.49 39.21
C VAL A 23 -21.74 17.78 38.11
N PRO A 24 -21.76 18.30 36.87
CA PRO A 24 -22.35 17.50 35.78
C PRO A 24 -21.60 16.18 35.79
N ASP A 25 -22.31 15.07 35.87
CA ASP A 25 -21.73 13.79 35.57
C ASP A 25 -21.03 13.94 34.23
N ASP A 26 -19.71 13.73 34.18
CA ASP A 26 -18.99 13.61 32.93
C ASP A 26 -19.79 12.60 32.07
N PRO A 27 -20.06 12.93 30.81
CA PRO A 27 -20.78 11.97 29.95
C PRO A 27 -20.01 10.65 30.06
N GLU A 28 -20.69 9.60 30.53
CA GLU A 28 -20.12 8.25 30.56
C GLU A 28 -19.45 8.02 29.21
N GLU A 29 -18.12 7.88 29.19
CA GLU A 29 -17.41 7.44 28.00
C GLU A 29 -18.12 6.18 27.52
N PRO A 30 -18.52 6.10 26.24
CA PRO A 30 -19.16 4.92 25.71
C PRO A 30 -18.26 3.71 26.07
N PRO A 31 -18.84 2.59 26.52
CA PRO A 31 -18.08 1.45 27.01
C PRO A 31 -16.96 1.15 26.04
N GLY A 32 -15.73 1.22 26.52
CA GLY A 32 -14.51 1.10 25.70
C GLY A 32 -14.62 -0.19 24.88
N ASP A 33 -14.17 -0.15 23.64
CA ASP A 33 -14.20 -1.28 22.70
C ASP A 33 -13.26 -2.45 23.11
N GLY A 34 -12.75 -2.41 24.33
CA GLY A 34 -11.85 -3.41 24.91
C GLY A 34 -10.39 -3.32 24.45
N CYS A 35 -10.09 -2.39 23.56
CA CYS A 35 -8.72 -2.17 23.06
C CYS A 35 -8.04 -0.99 23.76
N PRO A 36 -6.70 -0.90 23.75
CA PRO A 36 -5.97 0.27 24.23
C PRO A 36 -6.44 1.55 23.54
N PRO A 37 -6.36 2.74 24.21
CA PRO A 37 -6.65 4.04 23.60
C PRO A 37 -5.85 4.26 22.31
N ARG A 38 -6.43 4.97 21.32
CA ARG A 38 -5.76 5.28 20.06
C ARG A 38 -4.72 6.39 20.22
N ASP A 39 -3.51 6.17 19.65
CA ASP A 39 -2.53 7.24 19.42
C ASP A 39 -2.46 7.57 17.93
N THR A 40 -3.10 8.66 17.51
CA THR A 40 -3.17 9.07 16.10
C THR A 40 -1.99 9.92 15.63
N ARG A 41 -1.00 10.16 16.49
CA ARG A 41 0.14 11.06 16.19
C ARG A 41 1.09 10.45 15.18
N VAL A 42 1.54 11.28 14.23
CA VAL A 42 2.69 10.98 13.37
C VAL A 42 3.93 11.49 14.08
N THR A 43 4.83 10.61 14.48
CA THR A 43 6.05 10.96 15.22
C THR A 43 7.32 10.83 14.41
N ALA A 44 7.27 10.06 13.30
CA ALA A 44 8.43 9.75 12.47
C ALA A 44 8.05 9.73 10.97
N PRO A 45 7.60 10.85 10.37
CA PRO A 45 7.13 10.88 8.99
C PRO A 45 8.23 10.44 8.02
N TYR A 46 7.92 9.43 7.20
CA TYR A 46 8.85 8.86 6.25
C TYR A 46 8.33 8.97 4.81
N ALA A 47 9.22 8.81 3.81
CA ALA A 47 8.88 8.96 2.40
C ALA A 47 7.93 7.87 1.88
N VAL A 48 7.92 6.67 2.49
CA VAL A 48 6.99 5.59 2.18
C VAL A 48 5.73 5.79 3.02
N THR A 49 4.58 6.03 2.36
CA THR A 49 3.33 6.41 3.05
C THR A 49 2.19 5.42 2.86
N GLY A 50 2.41 4.30 2.16
CA GLY A 50 1.41 3.26 2.01
C GLY A 50 1.96 1.87 2.23
N TYR A 51 1.11 0.94 2.67
CA TYR A 51 1.54 -0.42 3.00
C TYR A 51 0.48 -1.46 2.64
N TRP A 52 0.95 -2.62 2.14
CA TRP A 52 0.12 -3.82 2.09
C TRP A 52 -0.02 -4.40 3.49
N VAL A 53 -1.25 -4.73 3.85
CA VAL A 53 -1.61 -5.29 5.16
C VAL A 53 -2.49 -6.52 5.00
N ILE A 54 -2.45 -7.41 5.99
CA ILE A 54 -3.34 -8.55 6.10
C ILE A 54 -4.42 -8.19 7.13
N PRO A 55 -5.70 -8.07 6.75
CA PRO A 55 -6.78 -7.81 7.67
C PRO A 55 -6.85 -8.89 8.76
N ARG A 56 -7.16 -8.50 10.00
CA ARG A 56 -7.24 -9.39 11.15
C ARG A 56 -8.64 -9.35 11.74
N ALA A 57 -9.16 -10.52 12.13
CA ALA A 57 -10.43 -10.63 12.84
C ALA A 57 -10.39 -9.93 14.21
N ASP A 58 -9.23 -9.90 14.86
CA ASP A 58 -9.03 -9.17 16.12
C ASP A 58 -8.88 -7.67 15.86
N ARG A 59 -9.81 -6.91 16.41
CA ARG A 59 -9.84 -5.44 16.26
C ARG A 59 -8.66 -4.74 16.93
N CYS A 60 -8.20 -5.23 18.08
CA CYS A 60 -7.10 -4.59 18.80
C CYS A 60 -5.77 -4.81 18.09
N VAL A 61 -5.57 -5.97 17.48
CA VAL A 61 -4.42 -6.25 16.61
C VAL A 61 -4.45 -5.33 15.39
N THR A 62 -5.63 -5.17 14.76
CA THR A 62 -5.81 -4.25 13.64
C THR A 62 -5.50 -2.80 14.04
N ARG A 63 -5.98 -2.33 15.20
CA ARG A 63 -5.67 -1.00 15.75
C ARG A 63 -4.18 -0.81 15.92
N SER A 64 -3.50 -1.73 16.59
CA SER A 64 -2.05 -1.66 16.82
C SER A 64 -1.25 -1.60 15.52
N MET A 65 -1.66 -2.37 14.50
CA MET A 65 -1.06 -2.35 13.17
C MET A 65 -1.24 -0.97 12.50
N VAL A 66 -2.47 -0.43 12.45
CA VAL A 66 -2.76 0.88 11.84
C VAL A 66 -2.02 2.01 12.57
N GLU A 67 -1.95 1.94 13.90
CA GLU A 67 -1.20 2.88 14.74
C GLU A 67 0.30 2.84 14.44
N GLY A 68 0.89 1.64 14.35
CA GLY A 68 2.30 1.47 13.98
C GLY A 68 2.63 2.07 12.62
N ILE A 69 1.75 1.87 11.64
CA ILE A 69 1.87 2.46 10.30
C ILE A 69 1.71 3.99 10.37
N ARG A 70 0.70 4.48 11.09
CA ARG A 70 0.45 5.92 11.23
C ARG A 70 1.62 6.64 11.90
N ARG A 71 2.22 6.04 12.91
CA ARG A 71 3.38 6.58 13.64
C ARG A 71 4.52 6.98 12.70
N ILE A 72 4.77 6.20 11.64
CA ILE A 72 5.81 6.50 10.63
C ILE A 72 5.30 7.25 9.40
N GLY A 73 4.11 7.84 9.47
CA GLY A 73 3.56 8.69 8.42
C GLY A 73 2.72 7.96 7.38
N GLY A 74 2.35 6.70 7.62
CA GLY A 74 1.46 5.97 6.71
C GLY A 74 0.07 6.59 6.62
N ASP A 75 -0.46 6.68 5.41
CA ASP A 75 -1.75 7.27 5.07
C ASP A 75 -2.58 6.39 4.13
N THR A 76 -2.03 5.25 3.69
CA THR A 76 -2.66 4.35 2.72
C THR A 76 -2.42 2.89 3.07
N LEU A 77 -3.49 2.09 3.06
CA LEU A 77 -3.44 0.65 3.26
C LEU A 77 -4.05 -0.05 2.06
N ILE A 78 -3.44 -1.17 1.67
CA ILE A 78 -3.91 -2.01 0.56
C ILE A 78 -3.99 -3.44 1.09
N THR A 79 -5.07 -4.16 0.79
CA THR A 79 -5.18 -5.56 1.15
C THR A 79 -5.09 -6.44 -0.09
N PHE A 80 -4.66 -7.70 0.11
CA PHE A 80 -4.71 -8.68 -0.96
C PHE A 80 -6.16 -9.14 -1.16
N GLY A 81 -6.56 -9.33 -2.41
CA GLY A 81 -7.82 -10.00 -2.73
C GLY A 81 -7.64 -11.52 -2.63
N PRO A 82 -8.48 -12.20 -1.87
CA PRO A 82 -8.47 -13.66 -1.83
C PRO A 82 -8.77 -14.27 -3.19
N ARG A 83 -8.31 -15.50 -3.39
CA ARG A 83 -8.54 -16.24 -4.64
C ARG A 83 -9.99 -16.72 -4.71
N PHE A 84 -10.64 -16.44 -5.84
CA PHE A 84 -11.87 -17.06 -6.25
C PHE A 84 -11.51 -18.38 -6.97
N ALA A 85 -11.62 -19.51 -6.25
CA ALA A 85 -11.11 -20.79 -6.72
C ALA A 85 -12.23 -21.71 -7.17
N VAL A 86 -11.99 -22.50 -8.21
CA VAL A 86 -12.92 -23.56 -8.64
C VAL A 86 -12.92 -24.69 -7.61
N GLY A 87 -14.11 -25.10 -7.17
CA GLY A 87 -14.31 -26.14 -6.17
C GLY A 87 -15.07 -25.67 -4.94
N SER A 88 -15.51 -26.60 -4.10
CA SER A 88 -16.27 -26.37 -2.87
C SER A 88 -15.34 -26.38 -1.66
N ASP A 89 -15.74 -25.68 -0.60
CA ASP A 89 -15.14 -25.84 0.74
C ASP A 89 -15.80 -27.08 1.40
N PRO A 90 -15.02 -28.14 1.71
CA PRO A 90 -15.59 -29.39 2.27
C PRO A 90 -16.14 -29.25 3.68
N ASP A 91 -15.72 -28.23 4.42
CA ASP A 91 -16.16 -28.00 5.82
C ASP A 91 -17.54 -27.32 5.87
N CYS A 92 -18.02 -26.81 4.73
CA CYS A 92 -19.33 -26.17 4.67
C CYS A 92 -20.45 -27.19 4.57
N VAL A 93 -21.29 -27.26 5.62
CA VAL A 93 -22.44 -28.16 5.70
C VAL A 93 -23.72 -27.37 6.05
N ILE A 94 -24.80 -27.57 5.30
CA ILE A 94 -26.14 -27.02 5.53
C ILE A 94 -27.13 -28.16 5.63
N ASP A 95 -27.88 -28.25 6.72
CA ASP A 95 -28.90 -29.27 6.99
C ASP A 95 -28.36 -30.71 6.76
N GLY A 96 -27.10 -30.97 7.18
CA GLY A 96 -26.44 -32.27 7.07
C GLY A 96 -25.93 -32.64 5.66
N ARG A 97 -25.92 -31.68 4.72
CA ARG A 97 -25.44 -31.86 3.34
C ARG A 97 -24.32 -30.89 3.00
N PRO A 98 -23.39 -31.25 2.11
CA PRO A 98 -22.41 -30.31 1.59
C PRO A 98 -23.08 -29.03 1.04
N CYS A 99 -22.50 -27.87 1.27
CA CYS A 99 -23.03 -26.61 0.81
C CYS A 99 -23.20 -26.52 -0.72
N ALA A 100 -22.41 -27.29 -1.45
CA ALA A 100 -22.49 -27.40 -2.91
C ALA A 100 -23.79 -28.05 -3.41
N GLU A 101 -24.52 -28.76 -2.53
CA GLU A 101 -25.74 -29.47 -2.90
C GLU A 101 -26.97 -28.64 -2.52
N VAL A 102 -27.82 -28.37 -3.51
CA VAL A 102 -29.10 -27.69 -3.31
C VAL A 102 -30.21 -28.54 -3.88
N PRO A 103 -31.12 -29.12 -3.03
CA PRO A 103 -32.20 -29.97 -3.52
C PRO A 103 -33.06 -29.29 -4.57
N GLY A 104 -33.31 -29.99 -5.68
CA GLY A 104 -34.16 -29.49 -6.76
C GLY A 104 -33.55 -28.40 -7.62
N THR A 105 -32.27 -28.08 -7.45
CA THR A 105 -31.57 -27.05 -8.22
C THR A 105 -30.40 -27.68 -8.98
N ARG A 106 -30.24 -27.35 -10.26
CA ARG A 106 -29.09 -27.76 -11.06
C ARG A 106 -27.94 -26.79 -10.81
N ILE A 107 -26.83 -27.31 -10.28
CA ILE A 107 -25.60 -26.55 -10.07
C ILE A 107 -24.64 -26.88 -11.20
N ARG A 108 -24.14 -25.82 -11.90
CA ARG A 108 -23.20 -25.94 -13.02
C ARG A 108 -21.77 -25.95 -12.52
N HIS A 109 -21.39 -24.91 -11.74
CA HIS A 109 -20.08 -24.81 -11.12
C HIS A 109 -20.22 -24.40 -9.66
N VAL A 110 -19.23 -24.80 -8.87
CA VAL A 110 -19.08 -24.36 -7.48
C VAL A 110 -17.70 -23.74 -7.32
N TYR A 111 -17.67 -22.62 -6.63
CA TYR A 111 -16.46 -21.87 -6.32
C TYR A 111 -16.30 -21.73 -4.82
N SER A 112 -15.06 -21.57 -4.35
CA SER A 112 -14.73 -21.27 -2.97
C SER A 112 -14.00 -19.93 -2.88
N TYR A 113 -14.25 -19.22 -1.76
CA TYR A 113 -13.64 -17.93 -1.46
C TYR A 113 -13.40 -17.82 0.04
N THR A 114 -12.12 -17.86 0.47
CA THR A 114 -11.77 -17.72 1.88
C THR A 114 -11.28 -16.31 2.15
N THR A 115 -11.87 -15.62 3.09
CA THR A 115 -11.61 -14.21 3.37
C THR A 115 -11.59 -13.96 4.88
N SER A 116 -11.07 -12.80 5.31
CA SER A 116 -11.21 -12.25 6.66
C SER A 116 -12.30 -11.16 6.68
N GLU A 117 -13.39 -11.36 5.95
CA GLU A 117 -14.47 -10.39 5.81
C GLU A 117 -15.83 -11.03 6.09
N GLU A 118 -16.60 -10.43 6.99
CA GLU A 118 -18.00 -10.76 7.19
C GLU A 118 -18.89 -9.82 6.37
N PHE A 119 -19.65 -10.40 5.46
CA PHE A 119 -20.54 -9.63 4.58
C PHE A 119 -21.87 -9.30 5.25
N GLY A 120 -22.45 -8.18 4.84
CA GLY A 120 -23.76 -7.74 5.28
C GLY A 120 -24.91 -8.59 4.72
N LYS A 121 -26.11 -8.38 5.26
CA LYS A 121 -27.32 -9.11 4.85
C LYS A 121 -27.67 -8.93 3.37
N GLY A 122 -27.24 -7.84 2.74
CA GLY A 122 -27.44 -7.57 1.30
C GLY A 122 -26.78 -8.57 0.37
N MET A 123 -25.83 -9.37 0.87
CA MET A 123 -25.24 -10.48 0.11
C MET A 123 -26.23 -11.62 -0.16
N LEU A 124 -27.24 -11.81 0.69
CA LEU A 124 -28.25 -12.88 0.55
C LEU A 124 -29.40 -12.39 -0.32
N ARG A 125 -29.39 -12.73 -1.60
CA ARG A 125 -30.37 -12.27 -2.61
C ARG A 125 -31.43 -13.31 -2.96
N CYS A 126 -31.03 -14.59 -3.04
CA CYS A 126 -31.86 -15.67 -3.53
C CYS A 126 -32.38 -16.55 -2.39
N PRO A 127 -33.64 -16.34 -1.91
CA PRO A 127 -34.22 -17.17 -0.85
C PRO A 127 -34.14 -18.66 -1.18
N GLY A 128 -33.69 -19.49 -0.21
CA GLY A 128 -33.52 -20.93 -0.39
C GLY A 128 -32.18 -21.34 -1.02
N LEU A 129 -31.64 -20.55 -1.93
CA LEU A 129 -30.30 -20.76 -2.51
C LEU A 129 -29.23 -20.12 -1.63
N ASP A 130 -29.36 -18.82 -1.37
CA ASP A 130 -28.42 -18.09 -0.53
C ASP A 130 -28.66 -18.41 0.95
N ARG A 131 -27.59 -18.73 1.66
CA ARG A 131 -27.61 -19.07 3.07
C ARG A 131 -26.36 -18.55 3.79
N ARG A 132 -26.53 -18.07 5.01
CA ARG A 132 -25.44 -17.85 5.98
C ARG A 132 -25.58 -18.89 7.07
N VAL A 133 -24.52 -19.63 7.34
CA VAL A 133 -24.46 -20.64 8.41
C VAL A 133 -23.19 -20.46 9.22
N VAL A 134 -23.22 -20.90 10.47
CA VAL A 134 -22.06 -20.94 11.37
C VAL A 134 -21.74 -22.40 11.66
N VAL A 135 -20.51 -22.81 11.39
CA VAL A 135 -20.01 -24.15 11.65
C VAL A 135 -18.72 -24.01 12.49
N GLY A 136 -18.80 -24.38 13.76
CA GLY A 136 -17.71 -24.10 14.71
C GLY A 136 -17.48 -22.60 14.87
N GLU A 137 -16.25 -22.15 14.65
CA GLU A 137 -15.85 -20.73 14.70
C GLU A 137 -15.90 -20.03 13.33
N ARG A 138 -16.21 -20.77 12.27
CA ARG A 138 -16.25 -20.24 10.89
C ARG A 138 -17.67 -19.87 10.46
N ILE A 139 -17.78 -18.79 9.71
CA ILE A 139 -19.02 -18.36 9.06
C ILE A 139 -18.92 -18.72 7.60
N PHE A 140 -19.95 -19.35 7.07
CA PHE A 140 -20.06 -19.68 5.66
C PHE A 140 -21.25 -18.94 5.02
N TYR A 141 -21.02 -18.47 3.79
CA TYR A 141 -22.07 -17.99 2.91
C TYR A 141 -22.13 -18.88 1.68
N ARG A 142 -23.28 -19.49 1.40
CA ARG A 142 -23.56 -20.06 0.09
C ARG A 142 -24.33 -19.02 -0.70
N LEU A 143 -23.83 -18.62 -1.87
CA LEU A 143 -24.42 -17.57 -2.69
C LEU A 143 -24.57 -18.04 -4.13
N SER A 144 -25.75 -17.85 -4.71
CA SER A 144 -25.98 -18.05 -6.14
C SER A 144 -25.41 -16.87 -6.93
N LEU A 145 -24.71 -17.17 -8.02
CA LEU A 145 -24.17 -16.18 -8.96
C LEU A 145 -25.04 -15.97 -10.19
N ALA A 146 -26.19 -16.65 -10.28
CA ALA A 146 -27.13 -16.46 -11.37
C ALA A 146 -27.70 -15.03 -11.40
N ALA A 147 -28.04 -14.53 -12.56
CA ALA A 147 -28.65 -13.23 -12.76
C ALA A 147 -30.03 -13.15 -12.12
N SER A 148 -30.81 -14.23 -12.19
CA SER A 148 -32.10 -14.39 -11.56
C SER A 148 -32.12 -15.59 -10.60
N CYS A 149 -32.84 -15.45 -9.48
CA CYS A 149 -33.05 -16.56 -8.54
C CYS A 149 -33.94 -17.67 -9.09
N THR A 150 -34.59 -17.44 -10.21
CA THR A 150 -35.47 -18.41 -10.90
C THR A 150 -34.82 -19.05 -12.11
N ASP A 151 -33.53 -18.81 -12.35
CA ASP A 151 -32.80 -19.43 -13.43
C ASP A 151 -32.79 -20.96 -13.23
N PRO A 152 -32.80 -21.75 -14.31
CA PRO A 152 -32.84 -23.22 -14.21
C PRO A 152 -31.51 -23.82 -13.76
N GLU A 153 -30.41 -23.08 -13.90
CA GLU A 153 -29.05 -23.49 -13.53
C GLU A 153 -28.35 -22.36 -12.77
N HIS A 154 -27.55 -22.75 -11.78
CA HIS A 154 -26.82 -21.80 -10.95
C HIS A 154 -25.34 -22.16 -10.86
N ASP A 155 -24.48 -21.16 -10.88
CA ASP A 155 -23.15 -21.22 -10.30
C ASP A 155 -23.26 -20.79 -8.84
N LEU A 156 -22.54 -21.48 -7.96
CA LEU A 156 -22.50 -21.17 -6.54
C LEU A 156 -21.10 -20.70 -6.12
N VAL A 157 -21.03 -19.75 -5.20
CA VAL A 157 -19.80 -19.49 -4.43
C VAL A 157 -20.03 -19.80 -2.96
N ILE A 158 -19.11 -20.55 -2.38
CA ILE A 158 -19.05 -20.84 -0.96
C ILE A 158 -17.97 -19.92 -0.35
N VAL A 159 -18.41 -18.90 0.36
CA VAL A 159 -17.52 -17.99 1.07
C VAL A 159 -17.31 -18.52 2.48
N SER A 160 -16.08 -18.58 2.95
CA SER A 160 -15.74 -18.88 4.33
C SER A 160 -14.95 -17.75 4.97
N THR A 161 -15.30 -17.40 6.22
CA THR A 161 -14.62 -16.34 6.97
C THR A 161 -14.55 -16.67 8.46
N ASP A 162 -13.51 -16.16 9.12
CA ASP A 162 -13.26 -16.27 10.57
C ASP A 162 -13.59 -14.95 11.32
N GLY A 163 -14.12 -13.94 10.63
CA GLY A 163 -14.51 -12.66 11.21
C GLY A 163 -14.54 -11.51 10.21
N ASP A 164 -14.60 -10.27 10.73
CA ASP A 164 -14.74 -9.04 9.91
C ASP A 164 -13.46 -8.17 9.94
N GLY A 165 -12.33 -8.74 9.54
CA GLY A 165 -11.06 -8.02 9.49
C GLY A 165 -11.07 -6.80 8.57
N ILE A 166 -11.79 -6.83 7.43
CA ILE A 166 -11.95 -5.68 6.55
C ILE A 166 -12.80 -4.58 7.22
N GLY A 167 -13.90 -4.93 7.90
CA GLY A 167 -14.71 -3.96 8.64
C GLY A 167 -13.93 -3.31 9.79
N HIS A 168 -13.14 -4.09 10.53
CA HIS A 168 -12.24 -3.56 11.56
C HIS A 168 -11.18 -2.63 10.96
N LEU A 169 -10.57 -3.03 9.83
CA LEU A 169 -9.56 -2.22 9.14
C LEU A 169 -10.14 -0.87 8.68
N MET A 170 -11.33 -0.88 8.07
CA MET A 170 -12.03 0.34 7.64
C MET A 170 -12.35 1.26 8.82
N THR A 171 -12.79 0.69 9.94
CA THR A 171 -13.13 1.45 11.15
C THR A 171 -11.90 2.10 11.77
N GLU A 172 -10.83 1.33 11.98
CA GLU A 172 -9.61 1.86 12.56
C GLU A 172 -8.93 2.84 11.59
N ALA A 173 -8.83 2.54 10.30
CA ALA A 173 -8.26 3.44 9.30
C ALA A 173 -9.01 4.79 9.25
N SER A 174 -10.36 4.80 9.35
CA SER A 174 -11.14 6.05 9.43
C SER A 174 -10.76 6.87 10.65
N ALA A 175 -10.56 6.24 11.81
CA ALA A 175 -10.19 6.93 13.05
C ALA A 175 -8.77 7.53 12.99
N TYR A 176 -7.86 6.90 12.24
CA TYR A 176 -6.48 7.39 12.04
C TYR A 176 -6.31 8.29 10.80
N GLY A 177 -7.36 8.56 10.02
CA GLY A 177 -7.28 9.34 8.79
C GLY A 177 -6.46 8.65 7.69
N VAL A 178 -6.57 7.33 7.60
CA VAL A 178 -5.85 6.48 6.64
C VAL A 178 -6.82 5.95 5.59
N THR A 179 -6.38 5.92 4.33
CA THR A 179 -7.18 5.43 3.20
C THR A 179 -6.93 3.95 2.96
N VAL A 180 -7.98 3.18 2.68
CA VAL A 180 -7.93 1.73 2.44
C VAL A 180 -8.40 1.39 1.02
N PHE A 181 -7.69 0.48 0.38
CA PHE A 181 -8.02 -0.14 -0.91
C PHE A 181 -8.11 -1.66 -0.72
N PRO A 182 -9.30 -2.22 -0.41
CA PRO A 182 -9.46 -3.67 -0.33
C PRO A 182 -9.26 -4.32 -1.69
N GLY A 183 -8.64 -5.51 -1.68
CA GLY A 183 -8.38 -6.28 -2.88
C GLY A 183 -9.64 -6.90 -3.45
N LEU A 184 -9.81 -6.79 -4.77
CA LEU A 184 -10.86 -7.50 -5.51
C LEU A 184 -10.64 -9.01 -5.46
N PRO A 185 -11.68 -9.84 -5.56
CA PRO A 185 -11.54 -11.27 -5.74
C PRO A 185 -10.59 -11.59 -6.90
N ALA A 186 -9.54 -12.36 -6.63
CA ALA A 186 -8.55 -12.72 -7.63
C ALA A 186 -9.05 -13.89 -8.49
N ALA A 187 -8.90 -13.78 -9.82
CA ALA A 187 -9.34 -14.80 -10.76
C ALA A 187 -8.69 -16.17 -10.50
N PRO A 188 -9.36 -17.27 -10.86
CA PRO A 188 -8.73 -18.59 -10.95
C PRO A 188 -7.53 -18.53 -11.87
N GLN A 189 -6.50 -19.30 -11.54
CA GLN A 189 -5.32 -19.43 -12.38
C GLN A 189 -5.54 -20.56 -13.40
N ARG A 190 -5.10 -20.33 -14.63
CA ARG A 190 -5.17 -21.33 -15.69
C ARG A 190 -4.30 -22.54 -15.35
N GLU A 191 -4.84 -23.74 -15.55
CA GLU A 191 -4.09 -24.97 -15.33
C GLU A 191 -2.83 -25.01 -16.22
N GLY A 192 -1.69 -25.38 -15.63
CA GLY A 192 -0.38 -25.41 -16.32
C GLY A 192 0.25 -24.02 -16.55
N LYS A 193 -0.48 -22.92 -16.30
CA LYS A 193 0.01 -21.54 -16.46
C LYS A 193 -0.44 -20.64 -15.30
N PRO A 194 0.10 -20.82 -14.10
CA PRO A 194 -0.38 -20.13 -12.89
C PRO A 194 -0.19 -18.61 -12.93
N TRP A 195 0.51 -18.08 -13.92
CA TRP A 195 0.66 -16.63 -14.17
C TRP A 195 -0.40 -16.05 -15.13
N GLU A 196 -1.28 -16.89 -15.70
CA GLU A 196 -2.41 -16.47 -16.53
C GLU A 196 -3.73 -16.71 -15.78
N PRO A 197 -4.73 -15.79 -15.87
CA PRO A 197 -6.07 -16.05 -15.37
C PRO A 197 -6.79 -17.07 -16.26
N ASP A 198 -7.69 -17.84 -15.66
CA ASP A 198 -8.62 -18.67 -16.39
C ASP A 198 -9.88 -17.86 -16.74
N LEU A 199 -9.98 -17.44 -18.00
CA LEU A 199 -11.07 -16.60 -18.48
C LEU A 199 -12.41 -17.35 -18.62
N ASP A 200 -12.42 -18.69 -18.61
CA ASP A 200 -13.67 -19.46 -18.65
C ASP A 200 -14.54 -19.23 -17.42
N HIS A 201 -13.98 -18.67 -16.35
CA HIS A 201 -14.65 -18.35 -15.09
C HIS A 201 -14.88 -16.86 -14.87
N VAL A 202 -14.59 -15.99 -15.85
CA VAL A 202 -14.64 -14.52 -15.68
C VAL A 202 -16.04 -14.01 -15.40
N ASP A 203 -17.07 -14.60 -16.00
CA ASP A 203 -18.46 -14.19 -15.76
C ASP A 203 -18.90 -14.48 -14.33
N ALA A 204 -18.57 -15.64 -13.78
CA ALA A 204 -18.85 -15.98 -12.39
C ALA A 204 -18.05 -15.09 -11.42
N LEU A 205 -16.78 -14.82 -11.71
CA LEU A 205 -15.94 -13.90 -10.97
C LEU A 205 -16.53 -12.48 -10.95
N ASN A 206 -16.98 -11.98 -12.09
CA ASN A 206 -17.57 -10.65 -12.21
C ASN A 206 -18.92 -10.55 -11.48
N ALA A 207 -19.76 -11.60 -11.57
CA ALA A 207 -20.99 -11.67 -10.79
C ALA A 207 -20.73 -11.65 -9.27
N PHE A 208 -19.71 -12.37 -8.80
CA PHE A 208 -19.29 -12.33 -7.40
C PHE A 208 -18.68 -10.97 -7.02
N THR A 209 -17.78 -10.44 -7.86
CA THR A 209 -17.19 -9.10 -7.66
C THR A 209 -18.28 -8.03 -7.52
N ALA A 210 -19.30 -8.05 -8.38
CA ALA A 210 -20.43 -7.11 -8.29
C ALA A 210 -21.18 -7.20 -6.95
N ARG A 211 -21.33 -8.40 -6.38
CA ARG A 211 -21.94 -8.60 -5.05
C ARG A 211 -21.07 -8.04 -3.93
N VAL A 212 -19.77 -8.32 -3.96
CA VAL A 212 -18.80 -7.78 -2.99
C VAL A 212 -18.81 -6.25 -3.02
N LEU A 213 -18.75 -5.65 -4.22
CA LEU A 213 -18.76 -4.20 -4.37
C LEU A 213 -20.10 -3.55 -3.95
N ALA A 214 -21.22 -4.24 -4.13
CA ALA A 214 -22.52 -3.78 -3.62
C ALA A 214 -22.53 -3.78 -2.08
N ASP A 215 -21.91 -4.77 -1.43
CA ASP A 215 -21.72 -4.80 0.02
C ASP A 215 -20.80 -3.67 0.48
N TYR A 216 -19.66 -3.45 -0.18
CA TYR A 216 -18.74 -2.34 0.12
C TYR A 216 -19.43 -0.98 -0.01
N ARG A 217 -20.22 -0.78 -1.05
CA ARG A 217 -21.02 0.44 -1.21
C ARG A 217 -21.96 0.64 -0.03
N GLN A 218 -22.65 -0.40 0.42
CA GLN A 218 -23.58 -0.31 1.54
C GLN A 218 -22.88 -0.04 2.87
N ARG A 219 -21.74 -0.70 3.13
CA ARG A 219 -21.04 -0.67 4.41
C ARG A 219 -20.04 0.49 4.52
N PHE A 220 -19.32 0.80 3.46
CA PHE A 220 -18.11 1.63 3.52
C PHE A 220 -18.19 2.93 2.72
N GLN A 221 -19.18 3.13 1.85
CA GLN A 221 -19.25 4.32 0.97
C GLN A 221 -19.16 5.65 1.73
N ALA A 222 -19.75 5.73 2.92
CA ALA A 222 -19.75 6.92 3.77
C ALA A 222 -18.49 7.07 4.64
N MET A 223 -17.64 6.04 4.70
CA MET A 223 -16.43 6.06 5.53
C MET A 223 -15.31 6.82 4.81
N THR A 224 -14.63 7.70 5.52
CA THR A 224 -13.50 8.49 4.98
C THR A 224 -12.33 7.62 4.56
N ALA A 225 -12.17 6.45 5.17
CA ALA A 225 -11.12 5.50 4.83
C ALA A 225 -11.31 4.82 3.46
N PHE A 226 -12.53 4.72 2.92
CA PHE A 226 -12.76 3.96 1.70
C PHE A 226 -12.28 4.74 0.45
N GLY A 227 -11.08 4.45 -0.04
CA GLY A 227 -10.46 5.10 -1.20
C GLY A 227 -10.89 4.54 -2.54
N GLY A 228 -11.19 3.27 -2.58
CA GLY A 228 -11.48 2.50 -3.80
C GLY A 228 -11.10 1.04 -3.63
N VAL A 229 -10.56 0.39 -4.68
CA VAL A 229 -10.22 -1.04 -4.65
C VAL A 229 -8.85 -1.32 -5.26
N TYR A 230 -8.28 -2.47 -4.92
CA TYR A 230 -7.04 -2.98 -5.50
C TYR A 230 -7.31 -4.16 -6.44
N GLN A 231 -6.75 -4.13 -7.64
CA GLN A 231 -6.79 -5.24 -8.60
C GLN A 231 -5.75 -6.30 -8.23
N SER A 232 -6.22 -7.46 -7.81
CA SER A 232 -5.40 -8.45 -7.12
C SER A 232 -4.59 -9.39 -8.02
N PHE A 233 -4.90 -9.51 -9.30
CA PHE A 233 -4.13 -10.35 -10.21
C PHE A 233 -2.88 -9.63 -10.69
N GLU A 234 -1.69 -10.16 -10.40
CA GLU A 234 -0.42 -9.51 -10.75
C GLU A 234 -0.05 -9.70 -12.22
N LEU A 235 0.64 -8.71 -12.80
CA LEU A 235 1.20 -8.79 -14.14
C LEU A 235 2.58 -8.14 -14.22
N ALA A 236 3.39 -8.57 -15.21
CA ALA A 236 4.62 -7.88 -15.56
C ALA A 236 4.28 -6.58 -16.33
N MET A 237 4.93 -5.47 -15.98
CA MET A 237 4.74 -4.17 -16.61
C MET A 237 5.55 -4.05 -17.90
N ARG A 238 5.12 -4.77 -18.94
CA ARG A 238 5.70 -4.77 -20.28
C ARG A 238 4.60 -4.60 -21.32
N ALA A 239 4.97 -4.30 -22.55
CA ALA A 239 4.06 -4.25 -23.69
C ALA A 239 3.20 -5.52 -23.77
N ARG A 240 1.89 -5.34 -23.99
CA ARG A 240 0.88 -6.39 -24.06
C ARG A 240 -0.10 -6.09 -25.18
N SER A 241 -0.75 -7.12 -25.72
CA SER A 241 -1.86 -6.92 -26.64
C SER A 241 -3.19 -6.81 -25.89
N ASP A 242 -4.19 -6.28 -26.55
CA ASP A 242 -5.59 -6.27 -26.09
C ASP A 242 -6.17 -7.69 -25.93
N THR A 243 -5.57 -8.69 -26.58
CA THR A 243 -5.90 -10.11 -26.44
C THR A 243 -5.15 -10.80 -25.31
N ASP A 244 -4.28 -10.11 -24.58
CA ASP A 244 -3.61 -10.66 -23.39
C ASP A 244 -4.66 -10.98 -22.30
N PRO A 245 -4.68 -12.22 -21.77
CA PRO A 245 -5.73 -12.65 -20.84
C PRO A 245 -5.78 -11.82 -19.55
N ILE A 246 -4.66 -11.22 -19.11
CA ILE A 246 -4.67 -10.38 -17.91
C ILE A 246 -5.27 -9.00 -18.22
N ILE A 247 -4.97 -8.43 -19.38
CA ILE A 247 -5.59 -7.17 -19.84
C ILE A 247 -7.09 -7.36 -20.02
N ALA A 248 -7.52 -8.48 -20.61
CA ALA A 248 -8.94 -8.82 -20.75
C ALA A 248 -9.64 -8.99 -19.38
N LEU A 249 -9.00 -9.67 -18.42
CA LEU A 249 -9.50 -9.78 -17.05
C LEU A 249 -9.64 -8.40 -16.39
N TYR A 250 -8.61 -7.55 -16.50
CA TYR A 250 -8.64 -6.21 -15.92
C TYR A 250 -9.77 -5.37 -16.50
N ALA A 251 -9.89 -5.33 -17.82
CA ALA A 251 -10.96 -4.61 -18.48
C ALA A 251 -12.34 -5.07 -17.97
N ALA A 252 -12.58 -6.38 -17.91
CA ALA A 252 -13.85 -6.96 -17.47
C ALA A 252 -14.16 -6.63 -15.98
N GLN A 253 -13.19 -6.78 -15.06
CA GLN A 253 -13.42 -6.44 -13.65
C GLN A 253 -13.55 -4.92 -13.41
N HIS A 254 -12.75 -4.09 -14.12
CA HIS A 254 -12.82 -2.64 -13.97
C HIS A 254 -14.17 -2.06 -14.47
N GLU A 255 -14.79 -2.65 -15.47
CA GLU A 255 -16.17 -2.35 -15.88
C GLU A 255 -17.15 -2.59 -14.72
N VAL A 256 -17.01 -3.72 -14.00
CA VAL A 256 -17.83 -4.02 -12.81
C VAL A 256 -17.59 -3.00 -11.70
N VAL A 257 -16.34 -2.60 -11.49
CA VAL A 257 -16.01 -1.55 -10.50
C VAL A 257 -16.62 -0.21 -10.90
N ALA A 258 -16.53 0.19 -12.18
CA ALA A 258 -17.09 1.45 -12.67
C ALA A 258 -18.62 1.51 -12.49
N ALA A 259 -19.31 0.40 -12.72
CA ALA A 259 -20.75 0.29 -12.52
C ALA A 259 -21.14 0.32 -11.03
N ALA A 260 -20.38 -0.34 -10.16
CA ALA A 260 -20.72 -0.46 -8.74
C ALA A 260 -20.25 0.73 -7.90
N LEU A 261 -19.09 1.29 -8.20
CA LEU A 261 -18.37 2.31 -7.42
C LEU A 261 -17.89 3.46 -8.32
N PRO A 262 -18.80 4.19 -9.01
CA PRO A 262 -18.41 5.25 -9.94
C PRO A 262 -17.52 6.30 -9.27
N GLY A 263 -16.43 6.67 -9.94
CA GLY A 263 -15.48 7.68 -9.48
C GLY A 263 -14.51 7.23 -8.37
N ARG A 264 -14.59 5.99 -7.86
CA ARG A 264 -13.61 5.45 -6.93
C ARG A 264 -12.34 5.02 -7.66
N LYS A 265 -11.20 5.16 -6.98
CA LYS A 265 -9.89 4.84 -7.57
C LYS A 265 -9.65 3.33 -7.62
N ILE A 266 -9.04 2.86 -8.70
CA ILE A 266 -8.48 1.52 -8.81
C ILE A 266 -6.97 1.61 -8.60
N VAL A 267 -6.42 0.77 -7.74
CA VAL A 267 -4.97 0.57 -7.60
C VAL A 267 -4.59 -0.72 -8.31
N VAL A 268 -3.55 -0.67 -9.13
CA VAL A 268 -2.94 -1.82 -9.81
C VAL A 268 -1.47 -1.86 -9.43
N SER A 269 -0.90 -3.03 -9.14
CA SER A 269 0.51 -3.13 -8.76
C SER A 269 1.27 -4.12 -9.64
N PRO A 270 1.68 -3.68 -10.86
CA PRO A 270 2.48 -4.51 -11.76
C PRO A 270 3.93 -4.61 -11.26
N TYR A 271 4.59 -5.73 -11.59
CA TYR A 271 6.01 -5.89 -11.29
C TYR A 271 6.89 -5.64 -12.52
N ILE A 272 8.12 -5.18 -12.27
CA ILE A 272 9.17 -5.12 -13.28
C ILE A 272 10.13 -6.31 -13.09
N ASP A 273 10.68 -6.81 -14.21
CA ASP A 273 11.71 -7.84 -14.23
C ASP A 273 12.76 -7.45 -15.26
N GLY A 274 13.88 -6.91 -14.80
CA GLY A 274 14.98 -6.43 -15.63
C GLY A 274 16.06 -7.47 -15.88
N ARG A 275 15.89 -8.72 -15.43
CA ARG A 275 16.93 -9.76 -15.60
C ARG A 275 17.10 -10.13 -17.07
N ARG A 276 18.34 -10.11 -17.57
CA ARG A 276 18.61 -10.54 -18.93
C ARG A 276 18.23 -12.01 -19.15
N GLY A 277 17.63 -12.31 -20.30
CA GLY A 277 17.15 -13.63 -20.67
C GLY A 277 15.86 -14.11 -20.00
N ARG A 278 15.30 -13.33 -19.06
CA ARG A 278 14.03 -13.65 -18.38
C ARG A 278 13.04 -12.50 -18.36
N GLY A 279 13.52 -11.30 -18.23
CA GLY A 279 12.74 -10.08 -18.12
C GLY A 279 12.72 -9.27 -19.43
N PHE A 280 12.57 -7.97 -19.29
CA PHE A 280 12.38 -7.03 -20.40
C PHE A 280 13.13 -5.71 -20.13
N PRO A 281 13.52 -4.97 -21.18
CA PRO A 281 14.21 -3.70 -21.01
C PRO A 281 13.26 -2.58 -20.56
N PRO A 282 13.80 -1.47 -20.00
CA PRO A 282 13.02 -0.37 -19.44
C PRO A 282 11.99 0.24 -20.40
N GLU A 283 12.29 0.31 -21.70
CA GLU A 283 11.42 0.92 -22.72
C GLU A 283 10.03 0.26 -22.78
N GLN A 284 9.95 -1.05 -22.52
CA GLN A 284 8.66 -1.76 -22.49
C GLN A 284 7.74 -1.34 -21.34
N THR A 285 8.28 -0.65 -20.33
CA THR A 285 7.48 -0.20 -19.17
C THR A 285 6.52 0.93 -19.54
N GLU A 286 6.90 1.81 -20.48
CA GLU A 286 6.04 2.89 -20.98
C GLU A 286 4.81 2.31 -21.68
N GLU A 287 5.01 1.33 -22.57
CA GLU A 287 3.93 0.64 -23.28
C GLU A 287 3.05 -0.16 -22.29
N GLY A 288 3.66 -0.91 -21.38
CA GLY A 288 2.95 -1.66 -20.35
C GLY A 288 2.07 -0.78 -19.44
N LEU A 289 2.53 0.44 -19.13
CA LEU A 289 1.72 1.41 -18.40
C LEU A 289 0.48 1.84 -19.22
N ALA A 290 0.66 2.10 -20.51
CA ALA A 290 -0.44 2.49 -21.39
C ALA A 290 -1.48 1.37 -21.55
N ASP A 291 -1.03 0.11 -21.71
CA ASP A 291 -1.91 -1.06 -21.81
C ASP A 291 -2.73 -1.28 -20.52
N ILE A 292 -2.09 -1.17 -19.34
CA ILE A 292 -2.79 -1.23 -18.07
C ILE A 292 -3.81 -0.08 -17.95
N ALA A 293 -3.40 1.13 -18.27
CA ALA A 293 -4.25 2.33 -18.18
C ALA A 293 -5.48 2.26 -19.09
N SER A 294 -5.39 1.56 -20.23
CA SER A 294 -6.51 1.37 -21.17
C SER A 294 -7.68 0.62 -20.53
N THR A 295 -7.43 -0.21 -19.51
CA THR A 295 -8.45 -1.03 -18.84
C THR A 295 -9.30 -0.28 -17.81
N ARG A 296 -8.99 0.98 -17.49
CA ARG A 296 -9.54 1.71 -16.31
C ARG A 296 -11.04 2.03 -16.35
N ALA A 297 -11.75 1.74 -17.44
CA ALA A 297 -13.19 1.96 -17.58
C ALA A 297 -13.64 3.39 -17.18
N GLY A 298 -12.83 4.42 -17.46
CA GLY A 298 -13.11 5.82 -17.08
C GLY A 298 -12.84 6.19 -15.61
N LEU A 299 -12.43 5.24 -14.77
CA LEU A 299 -12.12 5.50 -13.36
C LEU A 299 -10.74 6.14 -13.16
N PRO A 300 -10.51 6.90 -12.08
CA PRO A 300 -9.16 7.24 -11.64
C PRO A 300 -8.37 5.96 -11.34
N MET A 301 -7.10 5.92 -11.74
CA MET A 301 -6.24 4.75 -11.53
C MET A 301 -4.90 5.17 -10.91
N ALA A 302 -4.39 4.34 -9.99
CA ALA A 302 -3.00 4.40 -9.55
C ALA A 302 -2.28 3.12 -9.97
N VAL A 303 -1.18 3.27 -10.71
CA VAL A 303 -0.31 2.15 -11.10
C VAL A 303 0.91 2.19 -10.21
N ALA A 304 0.94 1.28 -9.22
CA ALA A 304 1.97 1.17 -8.19
C ALA A 304 3.02 0.14 -8.59
N VAL A 305 4.03 0.58 -9.31
CA VAL A 305 5.06 -0.29 -9.90
C VAL A 305 5.93 -0.91 -8.81
N GLN A 306 5.93 -2.25 -8.72
CA GLN A 306 6.84 -2.98 -7.84
C GLN A 306 8.27 -2.83 -8.35
N ASP A 307 9.16 -2.36 -7.50
CA ASP A 307 10.54 -2.03 -7.87
C ASP A 307 11.43 -3.27 -8.13
N GLY A 308 10.95 -4.46 -7.81
CA GLY A 308 11.64 -5.73 -8.04
C GLY A 308 12.93 -5.92 -7.25
N ARG A 309 13.25 -5.01 -6.33
CA ARG A 309 14.52 -5.01 -5.58
C ARG A 309 14.59 -6.15 -4.57
N GLY A 310 13.51 -6.36 -3.83
CA GLY A 310 13.43 -7.39 -2.79
C GLY A 310 13.46 -8.81 -3.36
N THR A 311 12.95 -9.01 -4.57
CA THR A 311 13.02 -10.29 -5.29
C THR A 311 14.28 -10.46 -6.14
N GLY A 312 15.11 -9.43 -6.25
CA GLY A 312 16.30 -9.41 -7.10
C GLY A 312 15.99 -9.40 -8.60
N LYS A 313 14.77 -9.07 -8.99
CA LYS A 313 14.37 -8.93 -10.39
C LYS A 313 14.92 -7.66 -11.05
N VAL A 314 15.13 -6.61 -10.25
CA VAL A 314 15.73 -5.35 -10.69
C VAL A 314 16.66 -4.85 -9.60
N PRO A 315 17.88 -4.37 -9.93
CA PRO A 315 18.81 -3.85 -8.94
C PRO A 315 18.56 -2.35 -8.68
N VAL A 316 18.98 -1.89 -7.49
CA VAL A 316 19.16 -0.47 -7.21
C VAL A 316 20.65 -0.17 -7.26
N HIS A 317 21.09 0.49 -8.30
CA HIS A 317 22.48 0.94 -8.51
C HIS A 317 22.47 2.21 -9.36
N GLY A 318 23.57 2.92 -9.40
CA GLY A 318 23.78 4.03 -10.31
C GLY A 318 24.52 3.60 -11.58
N GLU A 319 24.42 4.38 -12.65
CA GLU A 319 25.09 4.14 -13.93
C GLU A 319 26.61 3.95 -13.78
N GLN A 320 27.24 4.66 -12.82
CA GLN A 320 28.67 4.50 -12.49
C GLN A 320 29.05 3.10 -11.96
N GLU A 321 28.07 2.28 -11.59
CA GLU A 321 28.26 0.94 -11.06
C GLU A 321 27.98 -0.17 -12.08
N ASP A 322 27.59 0.16 -13.33
CA ASP A 322 27.19 -0.82 -14.35
C ASP A 322 28.23 -1.92 -14.56
N GLY A 323 29.52 -1.56 -14.61
CA GLY A 323 30.63 -2.49 -14.72
C GLY A 323 31.04 -3.20 -13.41
N ALA A 324 30.39 -2.86 -12.28
CA ALA A 324 30.69 -3.51 -11.00
C ALA A 324 29.98 -4.87 -10.88
N VAL A 325 30.60 -5.81 -10.15
CA VAL A 325 29.98 -7.10 -9.82
C VAL A 325 28.74 -6.85 -8.94
N VAL A 326 27.64 -7.53 -9.24
CA VAL A 326 26.38 -7.41 -8.49
C VAL A 326 26.58 -7.68 -6.99
N ALA A 327 25.78 -7.01 -6.18
CA ALA A 327 25.80 -7.21 -4.72
C ALA A 327 25.64 -8.69 -4.36
N PRO A 328 26.28 -9.20 -3.29
CA PRO A 328 26.28 -10.62 -2.93
C PRO A 328 24.90 -11.27 -2.83
N ARG A 329 23.86 -10.51 -2.41
CA ARG A 329 22.49 -11.01 -2.34
C ARG A 329 21.82 -11.19 -3.70
N LEU A 330 22.34 -10.58 -4.76
CA LEU A 330 21.85 -10.73 -6.13
C LEU A 330 22.51 -11.88 -6.88
N ALA A 331 23.73 -12.27 -6.49
CA ALA A 331 24.49 -13.33 -7.15
C ALA A 331 23.74 -14.67 -7.26
N PRO A 332 22.97 -15.14 -6.27
CA PRO A 332 22.13 -16.33 -6.41
C PRO A 332 20.98 -16.18 -7.42
N VAL A 333 20.62 -14.95 -7.79
CA VAL A 333 19.50 -14.66 -8.72
C VAL A 333 19.98 -14.56 -10.16
N VAL A 334 21.13 -13.89 -10.40
CA VAL A 334 21.64 -13.62 -11.76
C VAL A 334 23.05 -14.15 -12.02
N GLY A 335 23.70 -14.73 -11.03
CA GLY A 335 25.09 -15.20 -11.13
C GLY A 335 26.11 -14.15 -10.66
N GLN A 336 27.41 -14.54 -10.68
CA GLN A 336 28.55 -13.66 -10.38
C GLN A 336 28.92 -12.85 -11.65
N VAL A 337 28.09 -11.88 -11.99
CA VAL A 337 28.20 -11.05 -13.19
C VAL A 337 28.20 -9.57 -12.83
N THR A 338 28.50 -8.68 -13.79
CA THR A 338 28.31 -7.24 -13.57
C THR A 338 26.83 -6.85 -13.67
N TYR A 339 26.48 -5.65 -13.19
CA TYR A 339 25.08 -5.18 -13.28
C TYR A 339 24.60 -5.16 -14.72
N GLU A 340 25.39 -4.60 -15.66
CA GLU A 340 25.06 -4.55 -17.09
C GLU A 340 24.94 -5.94 -17.76
N GLN A 341 25.67 -6.94 -17.27
CA GLN A 341 25.57 -8.31 -17.75
C GLN A 341 24.34 -9.04 -17.22
N GLY A 342 23.95 -8.76 -15.98
CA GLY A 342 22.83 -9.43 -15.31
C GLY A 342 21.47 -8.82 -15.59
N TYR A 343 21.43 -7.51 -15.88
CA TYR A 343 20.19 -6.74 -15.96
C TYR A 343 20.15 -5.86 -17.22
N TYR A 344 18.93 -5.51 -17.63
CA TYR A 344 18.68 -4.54 -18.70
C TYR A 344 18.77 -3.09 -18.22
N GLY A 345 18.62 -2.85 -16.93
CA GLY A 345 18.70 -1.54 -16.31
C GLY A 345 18.40 -1.59 -14.81
N SER A 346 18.58 -0.46 -14.15
CA SER A 346 18.31 -0.23 -12.73
C SER A 346 16.85 0.12 -12.47
N THR A 347 16.42 0.05 -11.21
CA THR A 347 15.09 0.52 -10.78
C THR A 347 14.79 1.95 -11.26
N ARG A 348 15.77 2.86 -11.22
CA ARG A 348 15.62 4.24 -11.69
C ARG A 348 15.27 4.29 -13.19
N GLU A 349 15.97 3.54 -14.03
CA GLU A 349 15.73 3.54 -15.48
C GLU A 349 14.34 3.02 -15.83
N PHE A 350 13.86 1.99 -15.16
CA PHE A 350 12.48 1.51 -15.30
C PHE A 350 11.46 2.57 -14.87
N MET A 351 11.70 3.28 -13.75
CA MET A 351 10.80 4.34 -13.30
C MET A 351 10.83 5.57 -14.20
N VAL A 352 12.00 5.92 -14.76
CA VAL A 352 12.13 6.96 -15.80
C VAL A 352 11.29 6.62 -17.02
N ALA A 353 11.40 5.38 -17.51
CA ALA A 353 10.64 4.92 -18.67
C ALA A 353 9.11 4.96 -18.38
N ALA A 354 8.67 4.47 -17.21
CA ALA A 354 7.27 4.54 -16.80
C ALA A 354 6.75 6.00 -16.73
N ALA A 355 7.58 6.94 -16.28
CA ALA A 355 7.18 8.33 -16.10
C ALA A 355 7.16 9.16 -17.39
N ARG A 356 7.72 8.67 -18.50
CA ARG A 356 7.78 9.42 -19.77
C ARG A 356 6.40 9.80 -20.31
N ARG A 357 5.43 8.93 -20.13
CA ARG A 357 4.10 9.12 -20.69
C ARG A 357 3.00 8.53 -19.79
N VAL A 358 2.76 9.18 -18.67
CA VAL A 358 1.64 8.80 -17.78
C VAL A 358 0.33 9.31 -18.39
N PRO A 359 -0.66 8.43 -18.69
CA PRO A 359 -1.93 8.85 -19.27
C PRO A 359 -2.75 9.71 -18.30
N ASP A 360 -3.61 10.59 -18.85
CA ASP A 360 -4.53 11.41 -18.06
C ASP A 360 -5.44 10.54 -17.17
N GLY A 361 -5.61 10.96 -15.91
CA GLY A 361 -6.41 10.23 -14.92
C GLY A 361 -5.70 9.01 -14.32
N VAL A 362 -4.42 8.82 -14.63
CA VAL A 362 -3.54 7.81 -14.04
C VAL A 362 -2.48 8.49 -13.17
N GLU A 363 -2.24 7.93 -12.01
CA GLU A 363 -1.12 8.30 -11.15
C GLU A 363 -0.07 7.19 -11.17
N LEU A 364 1.18 7.54 -11.44
CA LEU A 364 2.30 6.61 -11.28
C LEU A 364 2.71 6.60 -9.79
N TRP A 365 2.58 5.46 -9.15
CA TRP A 365 3.09 5.20 -7.81
C TRP A 365 4.28 4.25 -7.88
N ALA A 366 5.12 4.25 -6.85
CA ALA A 366 6.12 3.21 -6.65
C ALA A 366 5.71 2.30 -5.51
N ASN A 367 5.87 0.98 -5.70
CA ASN A 367 5.72 -0.03 -4.67
C ASN A 367 7.10 -0.62 -4.38
N VAL A 368 7.77 -0.07 -3.37
CA VAL A 368 9.10 -0.55 -2.98
C VAL A 368 8.99 -1.84 -2.17
N GLU A 369 9.83 -2.82 -2.50
CA GLU A 369 9.89 -4.09 -1.78
C GLU A 369 10.80 -3.93 -0.55
N GLY A 370 10.19 -3.74 0.65
CA GLY A 370 10.87 -3.54 1.93
C GLY A 370 11.57 -4.79 2.48
N PHE A 371 12.18 -5.60 1.61
CA PHE A 371 12.90 -6.84 1.92
C PHE A 371 14.08 -7.06 0.97
N GLU A 372 14.92 -8.05 1.27
CA GLU A 372 16.08 -8.41 0.47
C GLU A 372 15.88 -9.76 -0.23
N PRO A 373 16.50 -10.00 -1.41
CA PRO A 373 16.53 -11.32 -2.00
C PRO A 373 17.43 -12.27 -1.19
N THR A 374 17.22 -13.58 -1.37
CA THR A 374 18.05 -14.64 -0.77
C THR A 374 18.23 -14.54 0.74
N PRO A 375 17.21 -14.97 1.54
CA PRO A 375 17.28 -14.90 2.99
C PRO A 375 18.41 -15.78 3.55
N VAL A 376 19.01 -15.31 4.63
CA VAL A 376 19.94 -16.10 5.44
C VAL A 376 19.15 -16.88 6.48
N PRO A 377 19.51 -18.14 6.86
CA PRO A 377 18.85 -18.86 7.94
C PRO A 377 18.76 -18.02 9.22
N GLY A 378 17.59 -18.00 9.84
CA GLY A 378 17.31 -17.18 11.04
C GLY A 378 17.03 -15.71 10.78
N GLU A 379 17.10 -15.25 9.52
CA GLU A 379 16.80 -13.87 9.15
C GLU A 379 15.29 -13.61 9.14
N CYS A 380 14.92 -12.47 9.66
CA CYS A 380 13.55 -11.97 9.66
C CYS A 380 13.02 -11.67 8.25
N GLY A 381 11.69 -11.54 8.14
CA GLY A 381 11.02 -11.18 6.89
C GLY A 381 10.84 -12.34 5.92
N ARG A 382 11.31 -13.54 6.26
CA ARG A 382 11.07 -14.76 5.48
C ARG A 382 9.60 -15.14 5.51
N VAL A 383 9.02 -15.36 4.34
CA VAL A 383 7.62 -15.79 4.16
C VAL A 383 7.60 -17.11 3.40
N ASP A 384 7.13 -18.17 4.05
CA ASP A 384 6.90 -19.44 3.36
C ASP A 384 5.67 -19.32 2.41
N PRO A 385 5.70 -19.91 1.23
CA PRO A 385 6.76 -20.70 0.60
C PRO A 385 7.78 -19.88 -0.20
N LEU A 386 7.94 -18.59 0.04
CA LEU A 386 8.78 -17.67 -0.74
C LEU A 386 10.18 -17.56 -0.13
N PRO A 387 11.12 -18.48 -0.43
CA PRO A 387 12.39 -18.61 0.26
C PRO A 387 13.38 -17.48 -0.04
N LEU A 388 13.09 -16.64 -1.05
CA LEU A 388 14.01 -15.60 -1.53
C LEU A 388 13.82 -14.24 -0.85
N ARG A 389 13.00 -14.14 0.21
CA ARG A 389 12.71 -12.88 0.91
C ARG A 389 13.40 -12.84 2.26
N GLY A 390 14.26 -11.86 2.44
CA GLY A 390 14.99 -11.63 3.66
C GLY A 390 14.77 -10.24 4.22
N ARG A 391 15.42 -9.94 5.33
CA ARG A 391 15.37 -8.65 6.00
C ARG A 391 16.12 -7.57 5.19
N THR A 392 15.62 -6.33 5.27
CA THR A 392 16.33 -5.14 4.80
C THR A 392 16.60 -4.14 5.92
N THR A 393 17.28 -3.04 5.60
CA THR A 393 17.58 -1.94 6.52
C THR A 393 17.00 -0.63 5.99
N LYS A 394 16.84 0.38 6.89
CA LYS A 394 16.42 1.72 6.47
C LYS A 394 17.34 2.30 5.40
N ALA A 395 18.67 2.15 5.53
CA ALA A 395 19.62 2.65 4.54
C ALA A 395 19.40 2.06 3.13
N ARG A 396 19.03 0.78 3.05
CA ARG A 396 18.67 0.13 1.77
C ARG A 396 17.33 0.62 1.24
N LEU A 397 16.35 0.82 2.13
CA LEU A 397 15.06 1.39 1.75
C LEU A 397 15.22 2.84 1.28
N ASP A 398 16.09 3.64 1.90
CA ASP A 398 16.44 4.99 1.44
C ASP A 398 16.97 4.98 0.00
N GLN A 399 17.79 3.99 -0.38
CA GLN A 399 18.28 3.84 -1.77
C GLN A 399 17.14 3.54 -2.75
N GLN A 400 16.14 2.72 -2.35
CA GLN A 400 14.95 2.50 -3.18
C GLN A 400 14.15 3.81 -3.34
N VAL A 401 13.95 4.56 -2.25
CA VAL A 401 13.32 5.89 -2.28
C VAL A 401 14.09 6.83 -3.22
N MET A 402 15.43 6.86 -3.16
CA MET A 402 16.28 7.66 -4.07
C MET A 402 16.04 7.31 -5.55
N ALA A 403 15.81 6.04 -5.85
CA ALA A 403 15.60 5.59 -7.23
C ALA A 403 14.21 5.96 -7.78
N VAL A 404 13.16 5.97 -6.94
CA VAL A 404 11.76 6.06 -7.41
C VAL A 404 11.09 7.40 -7.16
N ALA A 405 11.50 8.14 -6.11
CA ALA A 405 10.79 9.32 -5.65
C ALA A 405 10.62 10.44 -6.70
N PRO A 406 11.58 10.76 -7.56
CA PRO A 406 11.41 11.82 -8.57
C PRO A 406 10.28 11.54 -9.56
N TYR A 407 9.96 10.27 -9.79
CA TYR A 407 9.09 9.80 -10.87
C TYR A 407 7.70 9.37 -10.42
N SER A 408 7.48 9.21 -9.11
CA SER A 408 6.23 8.69 -8.56
C SER A 408 5.48 9.76 -7.76
N ALA A 409 4.15 9.80 -7.90
CA ALA A 409 3.29 10.67 -7.11
C ALA A 409 3.21 10.22 -5.64
N LYS A 410 3.39 8.92 -5.38
CA LYS A 410 3.33 8.29 -4.07
C LYS A 410 4.27 7.08 -4.01
N ILE A 411 4.83 6.83 -2.84
CA ILE A 411 5.64 5.64 -2.57
C ILE A 411 4.91 4.80 -1.52
N ILE A 412 4.66 3.55 -1.86
CA ILE A 412 4.09 2.55 -0.97
C ILE A 412 5.05 1.36 -0.85
N SER A 413 4.83 0.46 0.09
CA SER A 413 5.66 -0.72 0.26
C SER A 413 4.85 -1.99 0.42
N TYR A 414 5.35 -3.06 -0.18
CA TYR A 414 4.82 -4.40 -0.04
C TYR A 414 5.06 -4.94 1.37
N GLY A 415 3.99 -5.45 2.01
CA GLY A 415 4.04 -6.29 3.19
C GLY A 415 4.51 -5.61 4.49
N TRP A 416 3.59 -4.91 5.18
CA TRP A 416 3.88 -4.41 6.52
C TRP A 416 4.36 -5.55 7.44
N GLU A 417 3.57 -6.61 7.53
CA GLU A 417 3.96 -7.85 8.20
C GLU A 417 4.42 -8.88 7.16
N PRO A 418 5.51 -9.59 7.39
CA PRO A 418 6.43 -9.50 8.54
C PRO A 418 7.60 -8.52 8.32
N PHE A 419 7.73 -7.87 7.15
CA PHE A 419 8.98 -7.22 6.73
C PHE A 419 9.33 -5.97 7.55
N PHE A 420 8.33 -5.16 7.93
CA PHE A 420 8.55 -3.96 8.73
C PHE A 420 8.51 -4.23 10.24
N THR A 421 7.84 -5.28 10.68
CA THR A 421 7.61 -5.56 12.12
C THR A 421 8.52 -6.62 12.70
N CYS A 422 9.16 -7.43 11.86
CA CYS A 422 9.97 -8.56 12.30
C CYS A 422 11.27 -8.09 13.00
N GLN A 423 11.63 -8.81 14.06
CA GLN A 423 12.88 -8.64 14.82
C GLN A 423 13.71 -9.93 14.72
N ASP A 424 14.99 -9.84 14.37
CA ASP A 424 15.90 -11.01 14.27
C ASP A 424 16.07 -11.74 15.60
N ARG A 425 16.00 -11.00 16.70
CA ARG A 425 16.11 -11.47 18.07
C ARG A 425 15.33 -10.53 18.98
N PRO A 426 14.84 -10.99 20.12
CA PRO A 426 14.14 -10.14 21.08
C PRO A 426 14.95 -8.87 21.40
N GLY A 427 14.31 -7.71 21.27
CA GLY A 427 14.92 -6.40 21.52
C GLY A 427 15.80 -5.83 20.39
N ALA A 428 16.00 -6.55 19.27
CA ALA A 428 16.58 -5.95 18.08
C ALA A 428 15.57 -5.03 17.38
N PRO A 429 15.99 -3.90 16.77
CA PRO A 429 15.07 -3.03 16.07
C PRO A 429 14.52 -3.71 14.81
N SER A 430 13.20 -3.58 14.60
CA SER A 430 12.56 -3.89 13.33
C SER A 430 12.90 -2.84 12.27
N LEU A 431 12.48 -3.04 11.01
CA LEU A 431 12.63 -2.00 9.98
C LEU A 431 11.82 -0.74 10.35
N ALA A 432 10.61 -0.90 10.89
CA ALA A 432 9.80 0.22 11.35
C ALA A 432 10.47 1.00 12.50
N ASP A 433 11.15 0.30 13.43
CA ASP A 433 11.93 0.96 14.47
C ASP A 433 13.15 1.70 13.91
N GLY A 434 13.84 1.10 12.93
CA GLY A 434 14.94 1.76 12.22
C GLY A 434 14.50 3.03 11.50
N ILE A 435 13.31 3.02 10.88
CA ILE A 435 12.68 4.21 10.29
C ILE A 435 12.38 5.24 11.39
N ALA A 436 11.73 4.82 12.48
CA ALA A 436 11.36 5.72 13.58
C ALA A 436 12.58 6.38 14.24
N GLN A 437 13.71 5.70 14.30
CA GLN A 437 14.97 6.26 14.83
C GLN A 437 15.68 7.18 13.83
N GLY A 438 15.62 6.86 12.53
CA GLY A 438 16.38 7.55 11.48
C GLY A 438 15.56 8.42 10.53
N TRP A 439 14.28 8.70 10.80
CA TRP A 439 13.39 9.40 9.87
C TRP A 439 13.87 10.80 9.47
N GLN A 440 14.61 11.47 10.35
CA GLN A 440 15.14 12.82 10.12
C GLN A 440 16.37 12.86 9.20
N GLN A 441 16.96 11.71 8.87
CA GLN A 441 18.11 11.67 7.99
C GLN A 441 17.73 12.13 6.58
N PRO A 442 18.51 13.03 5.95
CA PRO A 442 18.27 13.46 4.58
C PRO A 442 18.32 12.33 3.57
N ILE A 443 17.41 12.35 2.60
CA ILE A 443 17.44 11.46 1.44
C ILE A 443 17.47 12.33 0.19
N ILE A 444 18.60 12.38 -0.50
CA ILE A 444 18.73 13.06 -1.78
C ILE A 444 18.17 12.13 -2.87
N VAL A 445 17.25 12.63 -3.68
CA VAL A 445 16.59 11.82 -4.72
C VAL A 445 16.93 12.30 -6.14
N ASN A 446 17.37 13.55 -6.26
CA ASN A 446 17.80 14.15 -7.53
C ASN A 446 18.83 15.26 -7.28
N ALA A 447 19.74 15.46 -8.24
CA ALA A 447 20.68 16.58 -8.24
C ALA A 447 21.09 16.91 -9.68
N TYR A 448 21.19 18.20 -9.98
CA TYR A 448 21.58 18.67 -11.31
C TYR A 448 22.21 20.06 -11.23
N PRO A 449 23.13 20.41 -12.18
CA PRO A 449 23.69 21.74 -12.29
C PRO A 449 22.59 22.79 -12.48
N LYS A 450 22.62 23.88 -11.73
CA LYS A 450 21.67 25.00 -11.83
C LYS A 450 22.32 26.30 -11.41
N GLU A 451 22.25 27.28 -12.32
CA GLU A 451 22.62 28.65 -11.99
C GLU A 451 21.52 29.33 -11.17
N MET A 452 21.89 30.00 -10.08
CA MET A 452 21.00 30.84 -9.28
C MET A 452 21.67 32.18 -8.99
N ASN A 453 20.95 33.27 -9.26
CA ASN A 453 21.43 34.64 -9.06
C ASN A 453 22.79 34.93 -9.75
N GLY A 454 23.00 34.40 -10.97
CA GLY A 454 24.25 34.56 -11.71
C GLY A 454 25.43 33.73 -11.17
N ARG A 455 25.19 32.81 -10.25
CA ARG A 455 26.21 31.91 -9.67
C ARG A 455 25.96 30.48 -10.13
N PRO A 456 26.96 29.79 -10.69
CA PRO A 456 26.83 28.37 -10.99
C PRO A 456 26.76 27.57 -9.68
N GLY A 457 25.98 26.49 -9.69
CA GLY A 457 25.80 25.65 -8.52
C GLY A 457 25.11 24.35 -8.86
N VAL A 458 24.75 23.61 -7.83
CA VAL A 458 23.99 22.37 -7.91
C VAL A 458 22.71 22.50 -7.12
N LEU A 459 21.56 22.23 -7.75
CA LEU A 459 20.28 22.05 -7.06
C LEU A 459 20.13 20.57 -6.70
N VAL A 460 19.76 20.34 -5.47
CA VAL A 460 19.51 19.01 -4.90
C VAL A 460 18.04 18.95 -4.46
N GLU A 461 17.35 17.87 -4.79
CA GLU A 461 15.96 17.61 -4.37
C GLU A 461 15.91 16.38 -3.48
N GLY A 462 15.02 16.38 -2.48
CA GLY A 462 14.91 15.25 -1.56
C GLY A 462 14.00 15.49 -0.36
N TYR A 463 14.26 14.73 0.69
CA TYR A 463 13.55 14.79 1.96
C TYR A 463 14.51 15.23 3.07
N ASN A 464 13.99 15.97 4.06
CA ASN A 464 14.71 16.41 5.26
C ASN A 464 16.01 17.20 4.97
N LEU A 465 16.03 18.00 3.92
CA LEU A 465 17.22 18.77 3.48
C LEU A 465 17.40 20.09 4.24
N ARG A 466 16.42 20.51 5.04
CA ARG A 466 16.35 21.86 5.60
C ARG A 466 17.58 22.23 6.43
N GLY A 467 18.28 23.29 5.97
CA GLY A 467 19.46 23.86 6.64
C GLY A 467 20.71 22.98 6.53
N GLY A 468 21.81 23.41 7.14
CA GLY A 468 23.06 22.64 7.16
C GLY A 468 23.91 22.75 5.90
N THR A 469 24.49 21.61 5.44
CA THR A 469 25.49 21.59 4.37
C THR A 469 25.22 20.47 3.36
N LEU A 470 25.60 20.72 2.10
CA LEU A 470 25.79 19.69 1.10
C LEU A 470 27.28 19.38 0.99
N ARG A 471 27.61 18.09 0.93
CA ARG A 471 29.00 17.63 0.72
C ARG A 471 29.10 17.00 -0.66
N PHE A 472 30.01 17.54 -1.47
CA PHE A 472 30.34 17.07 -2.84
C PHE A 472 31.73 16.40 -2.77
N GLY A 473 31.77 15.07 -2.70
CA GLY A 473 32.99 14.37 -2.34
C GLY A 473 33.51 14.87 -0.98
N GLU A 474 34.72 15.47 -0.97
CA GLU A 474 35.32 16.03 0.24
C GLU A 474 34.90 17.49 0.53
N ALA A 475 34.33 18.20 -0.42
CA ALA A 475 33.96 19.60 -0.28
C ALA A 475 32.60 19.76 0.43
N ALA A 476 32.58 20.41 1.59
CA ALA A 476 31.35 20.76 2.28
C ALA A 476 30.96 22.23 2.01
N VAL A 477 29.76 22.44 1.52
CA VAL A 477 29.25 23.76 1.10
C VAL A 477 27.93 24.06 1.82
N ALA A 478 27.81 25.28 2.35
CA ALA A 478 26.53 25.73 2.92
C ALA A 478 25.45 25.78 1.84
N GLN A 479 24.26 25.33 2.20
CA GLN A 479 23.12 25.27 1.27
C GLN A 479 22.18 26.46 1.44
N GLU A 480 21.54 26.83 0.34
CA GLU A 480 20.37 27.70 0.30
C GLU A 480 19.13 26.79 0.16
N TRP A 481 18.31 26.68 1.21
CA TRP A 481 17.14 25.81 1.23
C TRP A 481 15.90 26.52 0.69
N HIS A 482 15.08 25.79 -0.04
CA HIS A 482 13.79 26.23 -0.55
C HIS A 482 12.71 25.24 -0.16
N ALA A 483 11.60 25.75 0.37
CA ALA A 483 10.42 24.93 0.60
C ALA A 483 9.87 24.48 -0.75
N GLY A 484 9.73 23.16 -0.93
CA GLY A 484 9.10 22.56 -2.09
C GLY A 484 7.71 22.02 -1.73
N GLY A 485 7.09 21.34 -2.70
CA GLY A 485 5.87 20.55 -2.49
C GLY A 485 6.17 19.24 -1.74
N ARG A 486 6.05 18.11 -2.44
CA ARG A 486 6.39 16.79 -1.88
C ARG A 486 7.90 16.61 -1.62
N LEU A 487 8.74 17.20 -2.44
CA LEU A 487 10.19 17.24 -2.27
C LEU A 487 10.65 18.63 -1.85
N GLU A 488 11.59 18.69 -0.93
CA GLU A 488 12.34 19.90 -0.62
C GLU A 488 13.46 20.08 -1.64
N SER A 489 13.96 21.30 -1.80
CA SER A 489 15.15 21.59 -2.59
C SER A 489 16.18 22.38 -1.82
N ALA A 490 17.45 22.13 -2.11
CA ALA A 490 18.59 22.83 -1.55
C ALA A 490 19.59 23.13 -2.67
N TRP A 491 20.05 24.36 -2.73
CA TRP A 491 21.05 24.78 -3.72
C TRP A 491 22.37 25.10 -3.02
N ALA A 492 23.48 24.75 -3.66
CA ALA A 492 24.81 25.13 -3.19
C ALA A 492 25.70 25.60 -4.35
N PRO A 493 26.53 26.67 -4.14
CA PRO A 493 27.48 27.14 -5.16
C PRO A 493 28.63 26.13 -5.27
N TYR A 494 28.51 25.20 -6.20
CA TYR A 494 29.50 24.15 -6.48
C TYR A 494 29.53 23.86 -7.97
N THR A 495 30.71 23.70 -8.55
CA THR A 495 30.90 23.27 -9.94
C THR A 495 31.47 21.87 -9.96
N PRO A 496 30.77 20.86 -10.49
CA PRO A 496 31.29 19.51 -10.63
C PRO A 496 32.55 19.49 -11.50
N SER A 497 33.54 18.68 -11.11
CA SER A 497 34.85 18.61 -11.79
C SER A 497 35.21 17.22 -12.32
N GLY A 498 34.29 16.27 -12.32
CA GLY A 498 34.53 14.90 -12.78
C GLY A 498 33.28 14.30 -13.39
N PRO A 499 33.38 13.08 -13.97
CA PRO A 499 32.24 12.41 -14.60
C PRO A 499 31.14 12.05 -13.61
N TRP A 500 31.47 11.92 -12.34
CA TRP A 500 30.55 11.57 -11.26
C TRP A 500 30.87 12.36 -10.00
N THR A 501 29.85 12.86 -9.34
CA THR A 501 29.98 13.58 -8.06
C THR A 501 29.07 12.93 -7.02
N ALA A 502 29.66 12.34 -5.96
CA ALA A 502 28.93 11.84 -4.82
C ALA A 502 28.47 12.99 -3.93
N ILE A 503 27.18 13.03 -3.59
CA ILE A 503 26.56 14.10 -2.80
C ILE A 503 25.90 13.49 -1.56
N THR A 504 26.25 14.04 -0.38
CA THR A 504 25.54 13.77 0.87
C THR A 504 25.04 15.08 1.46
N ALA A 505 23.98 15.03 2.26
CA ALA A 505 23.47 16.18 2.98
C ALA A 505 23.59 15.96 4.49
N THR A 506 23.95 17.03 5.20
CA THR A 506 23.76 17.12 6.65
C THR A 506 22.77 18.26 6.88
N ASN A 507 21.61 17.98 7.48
CA ASN A 507 20.59 19.01 7.72
C ASN A 507 20.88 19.86 8.95
N GLY A 508 20.06 20.90 9.18
CA GLY A 508 20.24 21.83 10.29
C GLY A 508 20.10 21.22 11.70
N ALA A 509 19.53 20.01 11.80
CA ALA A 509 19.47 19.24 13.04
C ALA A 509 20.68 18.31 13.25
N GLY A 510 21.64 18.29 12.31
CA GLY A 510 22.87 17.50 12.39
C GLY A 510 22.74 16.07 11.89
N HIS A 511 21.59 15.68 11.32
CA HIS A 511 21.43 14.35 10.71
C HIS A 511 22.05 14.32 9.32
N THR A 512 22.74 13.21 9.00
CA THR A 512 23.44 13.02 7.72
C THR A 512 22.76 11.89 6.92
N SER A 513 22.78 12.02 5.58
CA SER A 513 22.30 11.00 4.63
C SER A 513 22.92 9.63 4.92
N THR A 514 22.10 8.57 4.82
CA THR A 514 22.57 7.18 5.01
C THR A 514 23.40 6.67 3.83
N SER A 515 23.16 7.23 2.63
CA SER A 515 23.82 6.88 1.38
C SER A 515 24.05 8.13 0.54
N PRO A 516 25.16 8.22 -0.21
CA PRO A 516 25.37 9.29 -1.16
C PRO A 516 24.43 9.15 -2.37
N TYR A 517 23.98 10.28 -2.90
CA TYR A 517 23.46 10.37 -4.27
C TYR A 517 24.62 10.61 -5.22
N VAL A 518 24.69 9.90 -6.34
CA VAL A 518 25.73 10.11 -7.35
C VAL A 518 25.14 10.84 -8.55
N MET A 519 25.60 12.06 -8.77
CA MET A 519 25.19 12.93 -9.88
C MET A 519 26.18 12.75 -11.03
N PRO A 520 25.71 12.59 -12.30
CA PRO A 520 26.56 12.70 -13.46
C PRO A 520 27.12 14.14 -13.59
N GLY A 521 28.37 14.26 -14.04
CA GLY A 521 29.08 15.53 -14.18
C GLY A 521 28.68 16.35 -15.39
#